data_5ef4ec0b6e258d5cb2881083751d4898
#
_entry.id   5ef4ec0b6e258d5cb2881083751d4898
#
_cell.length_a   1.000
_cell.length_b   1.000
_cell.length_c   1.000
_cell.angle_alpha   90.00
_cell.angle_beta   90.00
_cell.angle_gamma   90.00
#
_symmetry.space_group_name_H-M   'P 1'
#
loop_
_entity.id
_entity.type
_entity.pdbx_description
1 polymer ?
#
loop_
_entity_poly.entity_id
_entity_poly.type
_entity_poly.pdbx_seq_one_letter_code
_entity_poly.pdbx_strand_id
1 'polypeptide(L)'
;MGNSQDVSWEGYKEVPKLIMAGYTIMVKEIIEEIDKNSITHVFLQAGVGGMAAAMIAGFAKLSENIPQFIIIEPENADCVFQSIKNNKPTTVDIKKETVMGGMSCGDVSSIAWEILKNSANYCLTIPDKAISTTVALLAEKRLSNEKIVGGECAVPGVIALIGSFNNKEYLDKLKLNLESNVLLFGCEGLTDDAMYQKLLNDGLQKI
;
A
#
# COMPACT_ATOMS: atom_id res chain seq x y z
N MET A 1 -7.24 -1.43 29.12
CA MET A 1 -7.78 -1.20 27.77
C MET A 1 -7.00 -2.10 26.83
N GLY A 2 -7.65 -3.07 26.20
CA GLY A 2 -6.95 -3.94 25.21
C GLY A 2 -6.59 -3.11 23.99
N ASN A 3 -5.35 -3.19 23.54
CA ASN A 3 -4.95 -2.61 22.26
C ASN A 3 -5.71 -3.34 21.15
N SER A 4 -6.63 -2.65 20.46
CA SER A 4 -7.25 -3.17 19.25
C SER A 4 -6.17 -3.18 18.14
N GLN A 5 -5.95 -4.35 17.56
CA GLN A 5 -4.99 -4.54 16.47
C GLN A 5 -5.74 -5.00 15.23
N ASP A 6 -5.30 -4.56 14.06
CA ASP A 6 -5.87 -4.98 12.76
C ASP A 6 -5.31 -6.32 12.26
N VAL A 7 -4.27 -6.85 12.90
CA VAL A 7 -3.85 -8.24 12.67
C VAL A 7 -4.85 -9.22 13.30
N SER A 8 -5.23 -10.25 12.57
CA SER A 8 -6.13 -11.30 13.05
C SER A 8 -5.43 -12.65 13.20
N TRP A 9 -5.84 -13.40 14.20
CA TRP A 9 -5.40 -14.78 14.44
C TRP A 9 -6.57 -15.65 14.91
N GLU A 10 -6.34 -16.92 15.18
CA GLU A 10 -7.38 -17.82 15.68
C GLU A 10 -7.91 -17.33 17.05
N GLY A 11 -9.21 -17.12 17.13
CA GLY A 11 -9.86 -16.56 18.31
C GLY A 11 -9.96 -15.03 18.37
N TYR A 12 -9.24 -14.28 17.49
CA TYR A 12 -9.32 -12.83 17.43
C TYR A 12 -9.58 -12.35 15.98
N LYS A 13 -10.83 -12.35 15.58
CA LYS A 13 -11.23 -12.00 14.20
C LYS A 13 -12.26 -10.88 14.13
N GLU A 14 -13.10 -10.69 15.15
CA GLU A 14 -14.24 -9.77 15.07
C GLU A 14 -13.78 -8.30 15.00
N VAL A 15 -12.85 -7.89 15.86
CA VAL A 15 -12.33 -6.51 15.83
C VAL A 15 -11.59 -6.21 14.50
N PRO A 16 -10.66 -7.07 14.04
CA PRO A 16 -10.04 -6.89 12.70
C PRO A 16 -11.05 -6.80 11.55
N LYS A 17 -12.14 -7.60 11.56
CA LYS A 17 -13.21 -7.49 10.56
C LYS A 17 -13.89 -6.12 10.58
N LEU A 18 -14.18 -5.58 11.77
CA LEU A 18 -14.79 -4.26 11.91
C LEU A 18 -13.84 -3.15 11.37
N ILE A 19 -12.56 -3.25 11.70
CA ILE A 19 -11.54 -2.32 11.17
C ILE A 19 -11.50 -2.42 9.64
N MET A 20 -11.43 -3.62 9.08
CA MET A 20 -11.44 -3.84 7.63
C MET A 20 -12.74 -3.33 6.98
N ALA A 21 -13.88 -3.51 7.62
CA ALA A 21 -15.16 -2.95 7.14
C ALA A 21 -15.11 -1.42 7.10
N GLY A 22 -14.47 -0.77 8.07
CA GLY A 22 -14.22 0.68 8.06
C GLY A 22 -13.42 1.13 6.84
N TYR A 23 -12.39 0.40 6.46
CA TYR A 23 -11.61 0.72 5.26
C TYR A 23 -12.42 0.67 3.96
N THR A 24 -13.47 -0.15 3.87
CA THR A 24 -14.30 -0.22 2.64
C THR A 24 -15.05 1.09 2.34
N ILE A 25 -15.17 2.00 3.32
CA ILE A 25 -15.77 3.32 3.13
C ILE A 25 -14.97 4.12 2.10
N MET A 26 -13.63 4.04 2.14
CA MET A 26 -12.77 4.70 1.15
C MET A 26 -13.09 4.25 -0.28
N VAL A 27 -13.35 2.96 -0.50
CA VAL A 27 -13.73 2.47 -1.83
C VAL A 27 -15.05 3.05 -2.28
N LYS A 28 -16.03 3.15 -1.37
CA LYS A 28 -17.33 3.76 -1.68
C LYS A 28 -17.16 5.22 -2.08
N GLU A 29 -16.40 6.01 -1.31
CA GLU A 29 -16.12 7.41 -1.61
C GLU A 29 -15.41 7.58 -2.96
N ILE A 30 -14.37 6.77 -3.23
CA ILE A 30 -13.66 6.78 -4.51
C ILE A 30 -14.61 6.52 -5.69
N ILE A 31 -15.48 5.52 -5.56
CA ILE A 31 -16.43 5.14 -6.63
C ILE A 31 -17.50 6.21 -6.87
N GLU A 32 -17.85 6.98 -5.84
CA GLU A 32 -18.78 8.10 -5.95
C GLU A 32 -18.14 9.33 -6.61
N GLU A 33 -16.82 9.51 -6.47
CA GLU A 33 -16.09 10.69 -6.99
C GLU A 33 -15.47 10.48 -8.38
N ILE A 34 -15.08 9.27 -8.71
CA ILE A 34 -14.41 8.98 -9.99
C ILE A 34 -15.12 7.87 -10.76
N ASP A 35 -14.93 7.86 -12.09
CA ASP A 35 -15.41 6.74 -12.90
C ASP A 35 -14.64 5.45 -12.55
N LYS A 36 -15.28 4.63 -11.71
CA LYS A 36 -14.75 3.35 -11.24
C LYS A 36 -14.34 2.39 -12.37
N ASN A 37 -14.99 2.51 -13.53
CA ASN A 37 -14.72 1.63 -14.67
C ASN A 37 -13.48 2.06 -15.44
N SER A 38 -12.96 3.26 -15.18
CA SER A 38 -11.72 3.76 -15.79
C SER A 38 -10.47 3.26 -15.07
N ILE A 39 -10.55 2.84 -13.80
CA ILE A 39 -9.39 2.40 -13.00
C ILE A 39 -8.88 1.06 -13.53
N THR A 40 -7.61 1.03 -13.93
CA THR A 40 -6.97 -0.18 -14.47
C THR A 40 -6.08 -0.87 -13.44
N HIS A 41 -5.44 -0.11 -12.57
CA HIS A 41 -4.49 -0.60 -11.57
C HIS A 41 -4.71 0.09 -10.23
N VAL A 42 -4.59 -0.67 -9.15
CA VAL A 42 -4.66 -0.18 -7.78
C VAL A 42 -3.42 -0.64 -7.02
N PHE A 43 -2.61 0.30 -6.56
CA PHE A 43 -1.42 0.04 -5.79
C PHE A 43 -1.75 0.20 -4.30
N LEU A 44 -1.58 -0.85 -3.53
CA LEU A 44 -2.03 -0.96 -2.14
C LEU A 44 -0.86 -1.27 -1.21
N GLN A 45 -0.51 -0.33 -0.36
CA GLN A 45 0.46 -0.58 0.70
C GLN A 45 -0.09 -1.57 1.72
N ALA A 46 0.77 -2.42 2.24
CA ALA A 46 0.42 -3.44 3.23
C ALA A 46 1.46 -3.52 4.35
N GLY A 47 0.96 -3.55 5.59
CA GLY A 47 1.63 -4.15 6.72
C GLY A 47 1.07 -5.57 6.90
N VAL A 48 0.13 -5.79 7.82
CA VAL A 48 -0.56 -7.09 7.98
C VAL A 48 -1.55 -7.40 6.85
N GLY A 49 -1.75 -6.49 5.89
CA GLY A 49 -2.60 -6.67 4.71
C GLY A 49 -4.08 -6.33 4.89
N GLY A 50 -4.51 -5.90 6.08
CA GLY A 50 -5.95 -5.65 6.38
C GLY A 50 -6.59 -4.60 5.48
N MET A 51 -5.95 -3.43 5.32
CA MET A 51 -6.44 -2.37 4.43
C MET A 51 -6.46 -2.84 2.97
N ALA A 52 -5.38 -3.43 2.49
CA ALA A 52 -5.28 -3.90 1.11
C ALA A 52 -6.40 -4.92 0.79
N ALA A 53 -6.63 -5.89 1.67
CA ALA A 53 -7.70 -6.87 1.53
C ALA A 53 -9.09 -6.23 1.53
N ALA A 54 -9.32 -5.23 2.39
CA ALA A 54 -10.58 -4.49 2.44
C ALA A 54 -10.84 -3.70 1.15
N MET A 55 -9.82 -3.03 0.59
CA MET A 55 -9.93 -2.34 -0.71
C MET A 55 -10.30 -3.32 -1.81
N ILE A 56 -9.60 -4.44 -1.93
CA ILE A 56 -9.88 -5.48 -2.92
C ILE A 56 -11.33 -5.97 -2.81
N ALA A 57 -11.78 -6.30 -1.60
CA ALA A 57 -13.14 -6.74 -1.36
C ALA A 57 -14.19 -5.67 -1.72
N GLY A 58 -13.89 -4.40 -1.42
CA GLY A 58 -14.72 -3.26 -1.77
C GLY A 58 -14.87 -3.10 -3.28
N PHE A 59 -13.77 -3.10 -4.04
CA PHE A 59 -13.81 -3.04 -5.49
C PHE A 59 -14.52 -4.25 -6.10
N ALA A 60 -14.26 -5.46 -5.62
CA ALA A 60 -14.94 -6.67 -6.09
C ALA A 60 -16.47 -6.61 -5.92
N LYS A 61 -16.95 -5.89 -4.89
CA LYS A 61 -18.38 -5.75 -4.62
C LYS A 61 -19.04 -4.59 -5.36
N LEU A 62 -18.32 -3.50 -5.58
CA LEU A 62 -18.89 -2.22 -5.99
C LEU A 62 -18.52 -1.83 -7.44
N SER A 63 -17.54 -2.48 -8.06
CA SER A 63 -17.10 -2.20 -9.42
C SER A 63 -17.45 -3.35 -10.36
N GLU A 64 -17.87 -3.03 -11.59
CA GLU A 64 -18.09 -4.02 -12.64
C GLU A 64 -16.78 -4.47 -13.29
N ASN A 65 -15.84 -3.53 -13.44
CA ASN A 65 -14.50 -3.79 -13.95
C ASN A 65 -13.53 -3.90 -12.77
N ILE A 66 -12.93 -5.07 -12.58
CA ILE A 66 -11.99 -5.32 -11.50
C ILE A 66 -10.59 -4.91 -11.96
N PRO A 67 -9.96 -3.91 -11.31
CA PRO A 67 -8.61 -3.48 -11.63
C PRO A 67 -7.58 -4.54 -11.22
N GLN A 68 -6.35 -4.40 -11.72
CA GLN A 68 -5.23 -5.17 -11.19
C GLN A 68 -4.80 -4.62 -9.83
N PHE A 69 -4.67 -5.49 -8.84
CA PHE A 69 -4.22 -5.13 -7.50
C PHE A 69 -2.76 -5.48 -7.30
N ILE A 70 -1.96 -4.47 -6.99
CA ILE A 70 -0.53 -4.57 -6.74
C ILE A 70 -0.28 -4.25 -5.26
N ILE A 71 0.16 -5.24 -4.50
CA ILE A 71 0.48 -5.08 -3.09
C ILE A 71 1.91 -4.56 -2.95
N ILE A 72 2.12 -3.61 -2.06
CA ILE A 72 3.41 -2.94 -1.84
C ILE A 72 3.82 -3.11 -0.38
N GLU A 73 5.01 -3.62 -0.15
CA GLU A 73 5.60 -3.78 1.19
C GLU A 73 7.03 -3.23 1.26
N PRO A 74 7.52 -2.94 2.47
CA PRO A 74 8.94 -2.67 2.69
C PRO A 74 9.79 -3.91 2.42
N GLU A 75 10.99 -3.76 1.85
CA GLU A 75 11.94 -4.87 1.67
C GLU A 75 12.29 -5.58 3.00
N ASN A 76 12.19 -4.88 4.13
CA ASN A 76 12.53 -5.40 5.46
C ASN A 76 11.36 -6.06 6.20
N ALA A 77 10.12 -5.94 5.69
CA ALA A 77 8.89 -6.39 6.34
C ALA A 77 7.87 -6.82 5.27
N ASP A 78 8.19 -7.88 4.54
CA ASP A 78 7.49 -8.33 3.33
C ASP A 78 6.65 -9.61 3.57
N CYS A 79 5.90 -9.66 4.66
CA CYS A 79 5.18 -10.86 5.09
C CYS A 79 4.09 -11.30 4.11
N VAL A 80 3.39 -10.37 3.44
CA VAL A 80 2.40 -10.70 2.40
C VAL A 80 3.09 -11.25 1.15
N PHE A 81 4.19 -10.62 0.70
CA PHE A 81 4.97 -11.09 -0.44
C PHE A 81 5.48 -12.51 -0.21
N GLN A 82 6.10 -12.79 0.95
CA GLN A 82 6.59 -14.13 1.28
C GLN A 82 5.46 -15.14 1.41
N SER A 83 4.32 -14.72 1.95
CA SER A 83 3.14 -15.59 2.07
C SER A 83 2.57 -15.97 0.69
N ILE A 84 2.45 -15.01 -0.24
CA ILE A 84 2.00 -15.27 -1.62
C ILE A 84 3.00 -16.16 -2.35
N LYS A 85 4.30 -15.85 -2.26
CA LYS A 85 5.37 -16.65 -2.87
C LYS A 85 5.36 -18.10 -2.41
N ASN A 86 5.12 -18.34 -1.12
CA ASN A 86 5.10 -19.66 -0.52
C ASN A 86 3.71 -20.33 -0.54
N ASN A 87 2.68 -19.64 -1.04
CA ASN A 87 1.28 -20.05 -1.05
C ASN A 87 0.75 -20.49 0.33
N LYS A 88 1.23 -19.84 1.38
CA LYS A 88 0.79 -20.03 2.79
C LYS A 88 1.24 -18.85 3.64
N PRO A 89 0.53 -18.54 4.75
CA PRO A 89 1.01 -17.56 5.71
C PRO A 89 2.45 -17.86 6.12
N THR A 90 3.30 -16.86 5.99
CA THR A 90 4.74 -16.98 6.26
C THR A 90 5.16 -15.81 7.13
N THR A 91 5.68 -16.09 8.32
CA THR A 91 6.27 -15.11 9.23
C THR A 91 7.63 -14.66 8.70
N VAL A 92 7.87 -13.36 8.72
CA VAL A 92 9.15 -12.73 8.40
C VAL A 92 9.79 -12.22 9.69
N ASP A 93 11.04 -12.58 9.92
CA ASP A 93 11.82 -12.06 11.03
C ASP A 93 12.36 -10.67 10.69
N ILE A 94 11.80 -9.63 11.31
CA ILE A 94 12.19 -8.24 11.09
C ILE A 94 13.47 -7.95 11.88
N LYS A 95 14.60 -8.08 11.22
CA LYS A 95 15.92 -7.80 11.82
C LYS A 95 16.20 -6.30 11.94
N LYS A 96 15.57 -5.49 11.12
CA LYS A 96 15.70 -4.06 11.10
C LYS A 96 14.35 -3.44 10.73
N GLU A 97 13.82 -2.60 11.62
CA GLU A 97 12.61 -1.84 11.38
C GLU A 97 12.74 -0.99 10.11
N THR A 98 11.66 -0.92 9.36
CA THR A 98 11.54 0.01 8.23
C THR A 98 11.19 1.41 8.74
N VAL A 99 11.51 2.44 7.95
CA VAL A 99 11.04 3.81 8.26
C VAL A 99 9.51 3.91 8.12
N MET A 100 8.88 3.04 7.35
CA MET A 100 7.43 2.95 7.20
C MET A 100 6.83 2.21 8.40
N GLY A 101 6.77 2.89 9.57
CA GLY A 101 6.42 2.29 10.86
C GLY A 101 5.10 1.52 10.85
N GLY A 102 4.05 2.05 10.21
CA GLY A 102 2.75 1.40 10.07
C GLY A 102 2.75 0.14 9.17
N MET A 103 3.86 -0.09 8.45
CA MET A 103 4.04 -1.25 7.57
C MET A 103 5.09 -2.24 8.08
N SER A 104 5.71 -1.99 9.25
CA SER A 104 6.72 -2.85 9.86
C SER A 104 6.07 -4.07 10.53
N CYS A 105 5.59 -5.02 9.72
CA CYS A 105 4.81 -6.16 10.15
C CYS A 105 5.45 -7.48 9.69
N GLY A 106 5.61 -8.44 10.61
CA GLY A 106 6.20 -9.74 10.33
C GLY A 106 5.19 -10.81 9.93
N ASP A 107 3.88 -10.60 10.21
CA ASP A 107 2.83 -11.58 9.99
C ASP A 107 1.69 -11.01 9.16
N VAL A 108 1.14 -11.82 8.25
CA VAL A 108 -0.08 -11.48 7.53
C VAL A 108 -1.31 -11.79 8.40
N SER A 109 -2.26 -10.86 8.45
CA SER A 109 -3.56 -11.08 9.10
C SER A 109 -4.29 -12.26 8.47
N SER A 110 -4.80 -13.20 9.28
CA SER A 110 -5.45 -14.42 8.78
C SER A 110 -6.67 -14.12 7.91
N ILE A 111 -7.43 -13.07 8.23
CA ILE A 111 -8.58 -12.64 7.41
C ILE A 111 -8.10 -12.00 6.10
N ALA A 112 -7.08 -11.16 6.16
CA ALA A 112 -6.50 -10.55 4.97
C ALA A 112 -5.95 -11.60 4.02
N TRP A 113 -5.26 -12.61 4.54
CA TRP A 113 -4.73 -13.72 3.75
C TRP A 113 -5.77 -14.42 2.90
N GLU A 114 -6.96 -14.71 3.47
CA GLU A 114 -8.05 -15.38 2.73
C GLU A 114 -8.49 -14.61 1.47
N ILE A 115 -8.33 -13.29 1.46
CA ILE A 115 -8.64 -12.44 0.32
C ILE A 115 -7.40 -12.31 -0.59
N LEU A 116 -6.26 -11.94 -0.01
CA LEU A 116 -5.06 -11.57 -0.76
C LEU A 116 -4.50 -12.75 -1.58
N LYS A 117 -4.51 -13.97 -1.04
CA LYS A 117 -3.98 -15.17 -1.72
C LYS A 117 -4.60 -15.45 -3.10
N ASN A 118 -5.86 -15.00 -3.31
CA ASN A 118 -6.59 -15.26 -4.54
C ASN A 118 -6.83 -14.00 -5.39
N SER A 119 -6.58 -12.82 -4.85
CA SER A 119 -7.01 -11.56 -5.46
C SER A 119 -5.89 -10.56 -5.68
N ALA A 120 -4.76 -10.69 -5.00
CA ALA A 120 -3.56 -9.93 -5.33
C ALA A 120 -2.96 -10.42 -6.64
N ASN A 121 -2.87 -9.54 -7.64
CA ASN A 121 -2.29 -9.90 -8.93
C ASN A 121 -0.76 -9.92 -8.87
N TYR A 122 -0.19 -8.97 -8.12
CA TYR A 122 1.25 -8.82 -7.95
C TYR A 122 1.59 -8.32 -6.54
N CYS A 123 2.81 -8.63 -6.10
CA CYS A 123 3.43 -8.04 -4.92
C CYS A 123 4.79 -7.47 -5.29
N LEU A 124 5.06 -6.27 -4.82
CA LEU A 124 6.33 -5.57 -4.99
C LEU A 124 6.87 -5.16 -3.63
N THR A 125 8.19 -5.17 -3.50
CA THR A 125 8.85 -4.58 -2.33
C THR A 125 9.57 -3.31 -2.71
N ILE A 126 9.63 -2.35 -1.78
CA ILE A 126 10.28 -1.07 -1.98
C ILE A 126 11.32 -0.81 -0.89
N PRO A 127 12.43 -0.14 -1.24
CA PRO A 127 13.49 0.18 -0.29
C PRO A 127 13.19 1.47 0.50
N ASP A 128 13.52 1.49 1.79
CA ASP A 128 13.41 2.66 2.66
C ASP A 128 14.08 3.91 2.10
N LYS A 129 15.20 3.75 1.39
CA LYS A 129 15.98 4.87 0.81
C LYS A 129 15.20 5.73 -0.18
N ALA A 130 14.11 5.22 -0.74
CA ALA A 130 13.27 5.93 -1.70
C ALA A 130 12.24 6.86 -1.02
N ILE A 131 11.94 6.65 0.24
CA ILE A 131 10.88 7.36 0.97
C ILE A 131 11.14 8.86 0.99
N SER A 132 12.29 9.31 1.50
CA SER A 132 12.60 10.73 1.66
C SER A 132 12.56 11.49 0.32
N THR A 133 13.13 10.91 -0.73
CA THR A 133 13.09 11.50 -2.07
C THR A 133 11.65 11.66 -2.57
N THR A 134 10.80 10.66 -2.38
CA THR A 134 9.40 10.71 -2.85
C THR A 134 8.58 11.71 -2.05
N VAL A 135 8.77 11.79 -0.73
CA VAL A 135 8.16 12.83 0.11
C VAL A 135 8.52 14.23 -0.41
N ALA A 136 9.79 14.48 -0.71
CA ALA A 136 10.24 15.77 -1.25
C ALA A 136 9.65 16.06 -2.65
N LEU A 137 9.62 15.08 -3.55
CA LEU A 137 9.05 15.26 -4.90
C LEU A 137 7.56 15.65 -4.85
N LEU A 138 6.78 15.06 -3.93
CA LEU A 138 5.37 15.40 -3.73
C LEU A 138 5.20 16.79 -3.07
N ALA A 139 6.01 17.10 -2.07
CA ALA A 139 5.99 18.39 -1.38
C ALA A 139 6.37 19.55 -2.31
N GLU A 140 7.30 19.32 -3.24
CA GLU A 140 7.79 20.31 -4.22
C GLU A 140 7.02 20.33 -5.55
N LYS A 141 5.87 19.66 -5.61
CA LYS A 141 4.99 19.59 -6.79
C LYS A 141 5.70 19.05 -8.06
N ARG A 142 6.70 18.16 -7.89
CA ARG A 142 7.44 17.60 -9.02
C ARG A 142 6.69 16.44 -9.68
N LEU A 143 5.72 15.85 -8.99
CA LEU A 143 4.91 14.71 -9.47
C LEU A 143 3.42 15.06 -9.61
N SER A 144 3.00 16.25 -9.19
CA SER A 144 1.60 16.70 -9.25
C SER A 144 1.54 18.21 -9.40
N ASN A 145 0.38 18.75 -9.80
CA ASN A 145 0.14 20.19 -9.89
C ASN A 145 -0.05 20.83 -8.52
N GLU A 146 -0.31 20.04 -7.50
CA GLU A 146 -0.56 20.48 -6.14
C GLU A 146 0.49 19.92 -5.17
N LYS A 147 0.71 20.63 -4.07
CA LYS A 147 1.53 20.15 -2.97
C LYS A 147 0.81 19.02 -2.26
N ILE A 148 1.42 17.85 -2.21
CA ILE A 148 0.92 16.72 -1.45
C ILE A 148 1.81 16.53 -0.23
N VAL A 149 1.19 16.55 0.95
CA VAL A 149 1.83 16.31 2.24
C VAL A 149 1.36 14.96 2.76
N GLY A 150 2.27 14.02 2.88
CA GLY A 150 2.00 12.66 3.37
C GLY A 150 3.19 12.11 4.11
N GLY A 151 2.92 11.26 5.09
CA GLY A 151 3.94 10.54 5.86
C GLY A 151 4.61 9.42 5.08
N GLU A 152 5.45 8.69 5.77
CA GLU A 152 6.27 7.62 5.18
C GLU A 152 5.45 6.44 4.64
N CYS A 153 4.27 6.17 5.21
CA CYS A 153 3.37 5.12 4.72
C CYS A 153 2.39 5.62 3.64
N ALA A 154 2.40 6.92 3.30
CA ALA A 154 1.57 7.48 2.23
C ALA A 154 2.18 7.33 0.84
N VAL A 155 3.50 7.20 0.73
CA VAL A 155 4.24 7.26 -0.54
C VAL A 155 4.62 5.93 -1.19
N PRO A 156 4.43 4.75 -0.57
CA PRO A 156 4.84 3.47 -1.14
C PRO A 156 4.30 3.20 -2.55
N GLY A 157 3.03 3.50 -2.80
CA GLY A 157 2.41 3.33 -4.11
C GLY A 157 3.09 4.17 -5.19
N VAL A 158 3.48 5.41 -4.87
CA VAL A 158 4.20 6.30 -5.79
C VAL A 158 5.58 5.74 -6.11
N ILE A 159 6.31 5.25 -5.11
CA ILE A 159 7.64 4.65 -5.28
C ILE A 159 7.56 3.42 -6.19
N ALA A 160 6.62 2.52 -5.92
CA ALA A 160 6.42 1.32 -6.72
C ALA A 160 6.04 1.64 -8.16
N LEU A 161 5.18 2.64 -8.39
CA LEU A 161 4.79 3.10 -9.72
C LEU A 161 5.99 3.66 -10.49
N ILE A 162 6.76 4.58 -9.89
CA ILE A 162 7.97 5.15 -10.50
C ILE A 162 8.98 4.03 -10.80
N GLY A 163 9.21 3.13 -9.87
CA GLY A 163 10.10 1.99 -10.05
C GLY A 163 9.66 1.08 -11.20
N SER A 164 8.35 0.86 -11.33
CA SER A 164 7.77 0.05 -12.41
C SER A 164 7.97 0.71 -13.78
N PHE A 165 7.78 2.03 -13.90
CA PHE A 165 8.02 2.75 -15.16
C PHE A 165 9.49 2.79 -15.56
N ASN A 166 10.41 2.70 -14.62
CA ASN A 166 11.85 2.66 -14.88
C ASN A 166 12.38 1.23 -15.17
N ASN A 167 11.52 0.23 -15.14
CA ASN A 167 11.88 -1.17 -15.39
C ASN A 167 10.94 -1.79 -16.44
N LYS A 168 11.48 -2.04 -17.65
CA LYS A 168 10.70 -2.59 -18.76
C LYS A 168 10.04 -3.94 -18.41
N GLU A 169 10.71 -4.81 -17.67
CA GLU A 169 10.14 -6.10 -17.25
C GLU A 169 8.92 -5.91 -16.36
N TYR A 170 8.95 -4.91 -15.46
CA TYR A 170 7.81 -4.59 -14.59
C TYR A 170 6.67 -3.95 -15.37
N LEU A 171 6.96 -3.01 -16.29
CA LEU A 171 5.95 -2.45 -17.19
C LEU A 171 5.21 -3.55 -17.93
N ASP A 172 5.95 -4.48 -18.55
CA ASP A 172 5.38 -5.56 -19.35
C ASP A 172 4.54 -6.53 -18.47
N LYS A 173 5.07 -6.92 -17.31
CA LYS A 173 4.35 -7.83 -16.38
C LYS A 173 3.10 -7.21 -15.79
N LEU A 174 3.19 -5.97 -15.33
CA LEU A 174 2.06 -5.24 -14.76
C LEU A 174 1.09 -4.73 -15.84
N LYS A 175 1.47 -4.83 -17.12
CA LYS A 175 0.72 -4.28 -18.28
C LYS A 175 0.46 -2.78 -18.15
N LEU A 176 1.39 -2.05 -17.53
CA LEU A 176 1.35 -0.60 -17.41
C LEU A 176 1.72 0.05 -18.74
N ASN A 177 0.94 1.04 -19.15
CA ASN A 177 1.15 1.82 -20.36
C ASN A 177 0.55 3.23 -20.22
N LEU A 178 0.58 4.04 -21.27
CA LEU A 178 0.08 5.42 -21.24
C LEU A 178 -1.45 5.53 -21.08
N GLU A 179 -2.18 4.45 -21.34
CA GLU A 179 -3.64 4.37 -21.15
C GLU A 179 -4.01 3.85 -19.75
N SER A 180 -3.01 3.55 -18.91
CA SER A 180 -3.27 3.03 -17.57
C SER A 180 -3.75 4.16 -16.64
N ASN A 181 -4.91 3.95 -16.02
CA ASN A 181 -5.41 4.78 -14.92
C ASN A 181 -5.08 4.10 -13.59
N VAL A 182 -4.13 4.68 -12.88
CA VAL A 182 -3.57 4.10 -11.66
C VAL A 182 -4.11 4.82 -10.44
N LEU A 183 -4.71 4.06 -9.53
CA LEU A 183 -5.12 4.55 -8.23
C LEU A 183 -4.04 4.27 -7.18
N LEU A 184 -3.63 5.31 -6.47
CA LEU A 184 -2.69 5.27 -5.35
C LEU A 184 -3.38 5.73 -4.08
N PHE A 185 -2.96 5.20 -2.94
CA PHE A 185 -3.50 5.58 -1.64
C PHE A 185 -2.46 6.35 -0.82
N GLY A 186 -2.86 7.53 -0.31
CA GLY A 186 -2.08 8.31 0.65
C GLY A 186 -2.80 8.34 2.00
N CYS A 187 -2.86 7.19 2.68
CA CYS A 187 -3.66 7.04 3.90
C CYS A 187 -3.00 7.59 5.17
N GLU A 188 -1.80 8.13 5.07
CA GLU A 188 -1.09 8.73 6.19
C GLU A 188 -0.84 10.20 5.93
N GLY A 189 -1.43 11.05 6.77
CA GLY A 189 -1.16 12.49 6.78
C GLY A 189 0.10 12.84 7.56
N LEU A 190 0.22 14.11 7.94
CA LEU A 190 1.27 14.62 8.82
C LEU A 190 0.98 14.22 10.28
N THR A 191 1.26 12.98 10.65
CA THR A 191 1.02 12.44 11.99
C THR A 191 2.21 12.65 12.92
N ASP A 192 3.44 12.69 12.38
CA ASP A 192 4.70 13.02 13.08
C ASP A 192 5.44 14.11 12.29
N ASP A 193 5.31 15.37 12.78
CA ASP A 193 5.94 16.52 12.14
C ASP A 193 7.48 16.41 12.13
N ALA A 194 8.07 15.90 13.19
CA ALA A 194 9.52 15.76 13.28
C ALA A 194 10.07 14.75 12.26
N MET A 195 9.40 13.61 12.12
CA MET A 195 9.73 12.61 11.11
C MET A 195 9.53 13.16 9.70
N TYR A 196 8.39 13.81 9.44
CA TYR A 196 8.11 14.42 8.14
C TYR A 196 9.17 15.45 7.74
N GLN A 197 9.52 16.39 8.65
CA GLN A 197 10.55 17.41 8.37
C GLN A 197 11.91 16.79 8.10
N LYS A 198 12.26 15.73 8.83
CA LYS A 198 13.48 14.97 8.56
C LYS A 198 13.47 14.36 7.16
N LEU A 199 12.40 13.64 6.81
CA LEU A 199 12.26 13.02 5.49
C LEU A 199 12.28 14.05 4.37
N LEU A 200 11.57 15.17 4.54
CA LEU A 200 11.56 16.27 3.58
C LEU A 200 12.95 16.84 3.37
N ASN A 201 13.67 17.20 4.45
CA ASN A 201 15.02 17.76 4.36
C ASN A 201 16.01 16.79 3.74
N ASP A 202 15.97 15.50 4.13
CA ASP A 202 16.81 14.45 3.55
C ASP A 202 16.49 14.22 2.07
N GLY A 203 15.25 14.39 1.68
CA GLY A 203 14.80 14.27 0.29
C GLY A 203 15.20 15.45 -0.57
N LEU A 204 15.06 16.69 -0.07
CA LEU A 204 15.44 17.92 -0.78
C LEU A 204 16.93 17.96 -1.16
N GLN A 205 17.78 17.27 -0.42
CA GLN A 205 19.21 17.12 -0.76
C GLN A 205 19.47 16.17 -1.94
N LYS A 206 18.45 15.41 -2.38
CA LYS A 206 18.57 14.35 -3.40
C LYS A 206 17.90 14.70 -4.73
N ILE A 207 17.10 15.80 -4.77
CA ILE A 207 16.35 16.25 -5.98
C ILE A 207 16.86 17.63 -6.51
#